data_a517d302636830b9bf4d49bc518380d2
#
_entry.id   a517d302636830b9bf4d49bc518380d2
#
_cell.length_a   1.000
_cell.length_b   1.000
_cell.length_c   1.000
_cell.angle_alpha   90.00
_cell.angle_beta   90.00
_cell.angle_gamma   90.00
#
_symmetry.space_group_name_H-M   'P 1'
#
loop_
_entity.id
_entity.type
_entity.pdbx_description
1 polymer ?
#
loop_
_entity_poly.entity_id
_entity_poly.type
_entity_poly.pdbx_seq_one_letter_code
_entity_poly.pdbx_strand_id
1 'polypeptide(L)'
;WMETFAQRGGQLVIHGAAVGDLDYFSRTYDLVLVSAGKGELVQMFERDARRSPYSQPQRALAVSYVHGLGPRPEHPDTEGVRCNLVPGVGELFVMPCLTTSGRADILFWEGIPGGPLDVFDGVKDPAEHLSLTLGLMERYVPWEYARATKVELTDAGGTLSGRYAPTVRNPIGRLPGGGLVLGVADVVVANDPITGQGSNSASKCAAAYLASILEHGDKEFDETWMHATFDRYWDTAQHVTKWTNAMLAPPPEHILNLIGAAGQLQPVADRFAN
;
A
#
# COMPACT_ATOMS: atom_id res chain seq x y z
N TRP A 1 5.30 -18.29 -5.89
CA TRP A 1 4.13 -17.99 -6.75
C TRP A 1 4.47 -18.13 -8.24
N MET A 2 5.50 -17.49 -8.77
CA MET A 2 5.93 -17.57 -10.19
C MET A 2 6.20 -19.01 -10.63
N GLU A 3 6.95 -19.76 -9.84
CA GLU A 3 7.26 -21.18 -10.11
C GLU A 3 5.98 -22.03 -10.16
N THR A 4 5.08 -21.86 -9.17
CA THR A 4 3.79 -22.56 -9.15
C THR A 4 2.91 -22.19 -10.34
N PHE A 5 2.92 -20.91 -10.76
CA PHE A 5 2.21 -20.46 -11.95
C PHE A 5 2.72 -21.15 -13.22
N ALA A 6 4.05 -21.20 -13.41
CA ALA A 6 4.67 -21.89 -14.53
C ALA A 6 4.37 -23.40 -14.53
N GLN A 7 4.47 -24.08 -13.37
CA GLN A 7 4.16 -25.51 -13.20
C GLN A 7 2.69 -25.84 -13.54
N ARG A 8 1.78 -24.85 -13.41
CA ARG A 8 0.37 -25.00 -13.79
C ARG A 8 0.08 -24.61 -15.23
N GLY A 9 1.09 -24.44 -16.08
CA GLY A 9 0.95 -24.13 -17.50
C GLY A 9 0.90 -22.64 -17.83
N GLY A 10 1.11 -21.77 -16.86
CA GLY A 10 1.24 -20.34 -17.10
C GLY A 10 2.58 -20.00 -17.76
N GLN A 11 2.56 -19.04 -18.68
CA GLN A 11 3.79 -18.54 -19.32
C GLN A 11 4.29 -17.32 -18.55
N LEU A 12 5.53 -17.41 -18.05
CA LEU A 12 6.20 -16.31 -17.36
C LEU A 12 7.23 -15.68 -18.30
N VAL A 13 7.07 -14.39 -18.57
CA VAL A 13 8.01 -13.59 -19.36
C VAL A 13 8.50 -12.42 -18.51
N ILE A 14 9.80 -12.34 -18.28
CA ILE A 14 10.44 -11.20 -17.58
C ILE A 14 10.84 -10.19 -18.64
N HIS A 15 10.06 -9.11 -18.73
CA HIS A 15 10.21 -8.07 -19.73
C HIS A 15 9.72 -6.71 -19.21
N GLY A 16 10.33 -5.61 -19.66
CA GLY A 16 9.83 -4.26 -19.40
C GLY A 16 8.65 -3.96 -20.32
N ALA A 17 7.43 -4.13 -19.80
CA ALA A 17 6.23 -3.89 -20.59
C ALA A 17 5.99 -2.39 -20.86
N ALA A 18 5.67 -2.05 -22.10
CA ALA A 18 5.28 -0.73 -22.56
C ALA A 18 3.86 -0.74 -23.15
N VAL A 19 3.32 0.43 -23.44
CA VAL A 19 1.97 0.56 -24.06
C VAL A 19 1.84 -0.22 -25.37
N GLY A 20 2.93 -0.25 -26.17
CA GLY A 20 2.96 -1.03 -27.42
C GLY A 20 2.82 -2.53 -27.24
N ASP A 21 3.37 -3.09 -26.13
CA ASP A 21 3.22 -4.51 -25.80
C ASP A 21 1.77 -4.82 -25.42
N LEU A 22 1.13 -3.93 -24.65
CA LEU A 22 -0.29 -4.08 -24.29
C LEU A 22 -1.20 -4.01 -25.54
N ASP A 23 -0.86 -3.14 -26.50
CA ASP A 23 -1.59 -3.03 -27.77
C ASP A 23 -1.48 -4.32 -28.61
N TYR A 24 -0.32 -4.97 -28.59
CA TYR A 24 -0.13 -6.30 -29.17
C TYR A 24 -0.93 -7.37 -28.40
N PHE A 25 -0.87 -7.36 -27.06
CA PHE A 25 -1.56 -8.35 -26.23
C PHE A 25 -3.08 -8.24 -26.34
N SER A 26 -3.65 -7.03 -26.44
CA SER A 26 -5.08 -6.83 -26.60
C SER A 26 -5.67 -7.41 -27.90
N ARG A 27 -4.81 -7.67 -28.91
CA ARG A 27 -5.18 -8.34 -30.16
C ARG A 27 -4.94 -9.84 -30.15
N THR A 28 -4.18 -10.33 -29.17
CA THR A 28 -3.74 -11.72 -29.10
C THR A 28 -4.50 -12.52 -28.05
N TYR A 29 -4.89 -11.86 -26.97
CA TYR A 29 -5.57 -12.46 -25.83
C TYR A 29 -6.98 -11.90 -25.67
N ASP A 30 -7.90 -12.72 -25.16
CA ASP A 30 -9.30 -12.33 -24.93
C ASP A 30 -9.44 -11.28 -23.84
N LEU A 31 -8.53 -11.28 -22.83
CA LEU A 31 -8.53 -10.32 -21.73
C LEU A 31 -7.10 -9.98 -21.34
N VAL A 32 -6.81 -8.69 -21.20
CA VAL A 32 -5.54 -8.18 -20.68
C VAL A 32 -5.78 -7.45 -19.36
N LEU A 33 -5.14 -7.95 -18.29
CA LEU A 33 -5.17 -7.34 -16.96
C LEU A 33 -3.87 -6.58 -16.70
N VAL A 34 -3.98 -5.33 -16.22
CA VAL A 34 -2.82 -4.48 -15.92
C VAL A 34 -2.74 -4.25 -14.41
N SER A 35 -1.66 -4.74 -13.80
CA SER A 35 -1.30 -4.47 -12.41
C SER A 35 0.03 -3.71 -12.39
N ALA A 36 -0.02 -2.41 -12.11
CA ALA A 36 1.14 -1.53 -12.08
C ALA A 36 0.95 -0.48 -10.97
N GLY A 37 2.02 -0.14 -10.25
CA GLY A 37 1.97 0.85 -9.17
C GLY A 37 2.21 2.28 -9.67
N LYS A 38 3.21 2.47 -10.52
CA LYS A 38 3.68 3.78 -11.01
C LYS A 38 4.08 3.68 -12.48
N GLY A 39 4.28 4.83 -13.12
CA GLY A 39 4.82 4.92 -14.48
C GLY A 39 3.76 5.12 -15.56
N GLU A 40 4.19 4.94 -16.81
CA GLU A 40 3.39 5.25 -17.99
C GLU A 40 2.12 4.42 -18.10
N LEU A 41 2.20 3.14 -17.76
CA LEU A 41 1.05 2.23 -17.86
C LEU A 41 -0.13 2.65 -16.98
N VAL A 42 0.12 3.25 -15.81
CA VAL A 42 -0.94 3.73 -14.92
C VAL A 42 -1.64 4.97 -15.48
N GLN A 43 -0.94 5.78 -16.29
CA GLN A 43 -1.49 7.01 -16.87
C GLN A 43 -2.58 6.75 -17.91
N MET A 44 -2.67 5.53 -18.45
CA MET A 44 -3.79 5.12 -19.33
C MET A 44 -5.13 5.04 -18.61
N PHE A 45 -5.12 4.96 -17.29
CA PHE A 45 -6.31 4.82 -16.45
C PHE A 45 -6.67 6.17 -15.85
N GLU A 46 -7.71 6.78 -16.38
CA GLU A 46 -8.13 8.14 -16.00
C GLU A 46 -8.55 8.20 -14.52
N ARG A 47 -8.09 9.25 -13.81
CA ARG A 47 -8.44 9.47 -12.42
C ARG A 47 -9.92 9.80 -12.26
N ASP A 48 -10.65 9.07 -11.41
CA ASP A 48 -12.00 9.40 -10.99
C ASP A 48 -11.96 10.46 -9.86
N ALA A 49 -12.18 11.72 -10.22
CA ALA A 49 -12.16 12.82 -9.27
C ALA A 49 -13.26 12.73 -8.20
N ARG A 50 -14.40 12.07 -8.49
CA ARG A 50 -15.51 11.91 -7.52
C ARG A 50 -15.16 10.93 -6.42
N ARG A 51 -14.35 9.90 -6.74
CA ARG A 51 -13.91 8.86 -5.81
C ARG A 51 -12.55 9.16 -5.18
N SER A 52 -11.86 10.22 -5.62
CA SER A 52 -10.50 10.59 -5.19
C SER A 52 -10.50 12.00 -4.60
N PRO A 53 -10.75 12.18 -3.29
CA PRO A 53 -10.87 13.50 -2.67
C PRO A 53 -9.55 14.29 -2.61
N TYR A 54 -8.43 13.59 -2.60
CA TYR A 54 -7.10 14.21 -2.53
C TYR A 54 -6.42 14.24 -3.89
N SER A 55 -6.01 15.42 -4.35
CA SER A 55 -5.22 15.59 -5.58
C SER A 55 -3.72 15.67 -5.32
N GLN A 56 -3.32 15.73 -4.05
CA GLN A 56 -1.93 15.82 -3.60
C GLN A 56 -1.64 14.72 -2.59
N PRO A 57 -0.37 14.31 -2.43
CA PRO A 57 0.04 13.41 -1.36
C PRO A 57 -0.35 13.96 0.01
N GLN A 58 -0.88 13.10 0.86
CA GLN A 58 -1.25 13.44 2.24
C GLN A 58 -0.19 13.00 3.24
N ARG A 59 0.74 12.13 2.83
CA ARG A 59 1.90 11.69 3.60
C ARG A 59 3.16 11.70 2.73
N ALA A 60 4.27 12.06 3.35
CA ALA A 60 5.63 11.78 2.90
C ALA A 60 6.05 10.47 3.56
N LEU A 61 6.47 9.50 2.77
CA LEU A 61 6.69 8.12 3.19
C LEU A 61 8.18 7.83 3.23
N ALA A 62 8.66 7.20 4.30
CA ALA A 62 10.03 6.73 4.42
C ALA A 62 10.09 5.39 5.16
N VAL A 63 10.76 4.42 4.55
CA VAL A 63 10.86 3.04 5.04
C VAL A 63 12.32 2.68 5.24
N SER A 64 12.63 2.05 6.37
CA SER A 64 13.92 1.38 6.62
C SER A 64 13.65 -0.06 7.06
N TYR A 65 14.23 -1.03 6.35
CA TYR A 65 14.26 -2.44 6.75
C TYR A 65 15.49 -2.69 7.59
N VAL A 66 15.30 -3.18 8.82
CA VAL A 66 16.39 -3.28 9.80
C VAL A 66 16.44 -4.65 10.48
N HIS A 67 17.65 -5.09 10.83
CA HIS A 67 17.90 -6.13 11.81
C HIS A 67 18.24 -5.49 13.18
N GLY A 68 18.14 -6.27 14.26
CA GLY A 68 18.64 -5.89 15.56
C GLY A 68 17.71 -5.04 16.42
N LEU A 69 16.43 -4.87 16.01
CA LEU A 69 15.43 -4.23 16.85
C LEU A 69 15.13 -5.08 18.08
N GLY A 70 15.22 -4.49 19.27
CA GLY A 70 14.92 -5.17 20.53
C GLY A 70 13.42 -5.45 20.73
N PRO A 71 13.06 -6.39 21.61
CA PRO A 71 11.65 -6.69 21.93
C PRO A 71 11.00 -5.48 22.64
N ARG A 72 9.68 -5.48 22.65
CA ARG A 72 8.90 -4.50 23.42
C ARG A 72 8.97 -4.86 24.91
N PRO A 73 9.35 -3.94 25.81
CA PRO A 73 9.42 -4.24 27.23
C PRO A 73 8.08 -4.64 27.82
N GLU A 74 6.97 -4.02 27.37
CA GLU A 74 5.61 -4.26 27.86
C GLU A 74 4.98 -5.55 27.32
N HIS A 75 5.46 -6.05 26.17
CA HIS A 75 4.95 -7.25 25.51
C HIS A 75 6.10 -7.99 24.78
N PRO A 76 7.08 -8.54 25.49
CA PRO A 76 8.30 -9.08 24.90
C PRO A 76 8.06 -10.29 23.97
N ASP A 77 7.00 -11.04 24.21
CA ASP A 77 6.64 -12.25 23.45
C ASP A 77 5.63 -11.97 22.32
N THR A 78 5.23 -10.70 22.14
CA THR A 78 4.23 -10.34 21.14
C THR A 78 4.89 -9.77 19.88
N GLU A 79 4.72 -10.47 18.76
CA GLU A 79 5.06 -9.94 17.44
C GLU A 79 3.82 -9.36 16.78
N GLY A 80 3.88 -8.10 16.42
CA GLY A 80 2.76 -7.41 15.78
C GLY A 80 3.12 -6.00 15.36
N VAL A 81 2.29 -5.43 14.51
CA VAL A 81 2.43 -4.05 14.09
C VAL A 81 2.20 -3.11 15.28
N ARG A 82 3.09 -2.15 15.46
CA ARG A 82 2.90 -1.05 16.38
C ARG A 82 2.78 0.26 15.62
N CYS A 83 1.68 0.95 15.85
CA CYS A 83 1.42 2.28 15.33
C CYS A 83 1.68 3.32 16.42
N ASN A 84 2.54 4.29 16.16
CA ASN A 84 2.82 5.42 17.02
C ASN A 84 2.28 6.67 16.34
N LEU A 85 1.19 7.21 16.83
CA LEU A 85 0.62 8.47 16.36
C LEU A 85 1.33 9.64 17.02
N VAL A 86 1.85 10.57 16.22
CA VAL A 86 2.46 11.82 16.70
C VAL A 86 1.56 12.97 16.26
N PRO A 87 0.66 13.48 17.13
CA PRO A 87 -0.35 14.45 16.77
C PRO A 87 0.22 15.68 16.07
N GLY A 88 -0.31 16.03 14.90
CA GLY A 88 0.12 17.19 14.10
C GLY A 88 1.46 17.00 13.36
N VAL A 89 2.07 15.81 13.43
CA VAL A 89 3.38 15.52 12.83
C VAL A 89 3.30 14.36 11.83
N GLY A 90 2.67 13.26 12.23
CA GLY A 90 2.53 12.04 11.42
C GLY A 90 2.53 10.76 12.24
N GLU A 91 2.96 9.67 11.64
CA GLU A 91 2.91 8.33 12.21
C GLU A 91 4.25 7.58 12.04
N LEU A 92 4.60 6.74 13.02
CA LEU A 92 5.62 5.69 12.88
C LEU A 92 4.96 4.32 13.04
N PHE A 93 5.08 3.50 12.03
CA PHE A 93 4.75 2.08 12.10
C PHE A 93 6.03 1.26 12.29
N VAL A 94 6.00 0.35 13.25
CA VAL A 94 7.04 -0.66 13.44
C VAL A 94 6.41 -2.02 13.20
N MET A 95 6.93 -2.74 12.20
CA MET A 95 6.28 -3.95 11.69
C MET A 95 7.30 -5.08 11.57
N PRO A 96 7.04 -6.28 12.12
CA PRO A 96 7.88 -7.44 11.83
C PRO A 96 7.73 -7.86 10.37
N CYS A 97 8.82 -8.30 9.76
CA CYS A 97 8.81 -8.80 8.38
C CYS A 97 9.77 -9.96 8.17
N LEU A 98 9.65 -10.62 7.02
CA LEU A 98 10.57 -11.64 6.56
C LEU A 98 11.23 -11.15 5.26
N THR A 99 12.56 -11.14 5.25
CA THR A 99 13.37 -10.75 4.10
C THR A 99 14.19 -11.93 3.60
N THR A 100 14.94 -11.75 2.52
CA THR A 100 15.89 -12.76 2.02
C THR A 100 17.03 -13.03 3.00
N SER A 101 17.33 -12.09 3.88
CA SER A 101 18.32 -12.23 4.97
C SER A 101 17.71 -12.74 6.30
N GLY A 102 16.43 -13.14 6.29
CA GLY A 102 15.72 -13.67 7.46
C GLY A 102 14.74 -12.68 8.06
N ARG A 103 14.48 -12.85 9.38
CA ARG A 103 13.57 -11.98 10.13
C ARG A 103 14.16 -10.58 10.27
N ALA A 104 13.34 -9.58 10.09
CA ALA A 104 13.70 -8.18 10.18
C ALA A 104 12.49 -7.37 10.68
N ASP A 105 12.69 -6.08 10.87
CA ASP A 105 11.63 -5.14 11.20
C ASP A 105 11.62 -4.00 10.17
N ILE A 106 10.44 -3.45 9.94
CA ILE A 106 10.23 -2.26 9.12
C ILE A 106 10.00 -1.09 10.05
N LEU A 107 10.81 -0.03 9.89
CA LEU A 107 10.57 1.28 10.48
C LEU A 107 9.97 2.15 9.38
N PHE A 108 8.68 2.47 9.50
CA PHE A 108 7.94 3.17 8.47
C PHE A 108 7.36 4.48 8.97
N TRP A 109 7.93 5.59 8.52
CA TRP A 109 7.45 6.93 8.78
C TRP A 109 6.45 7.39 7.71
N GLU A 110 5.36 7.96 8.18
CA GLU A 110 4.37 8.68 7.38
C GLU A 110 4.25 10.10 7.91
N GLY A 111 5.00 11.04 7.29
CA GLY A 111 5.05 12.44 7.72
C GLY A 111 4.01 13.30 7.00
N ILE A 112 3.47 14.30 7.70
CA ILE A 112 2.65 15.33 7.04
C ILE A 112 3.56 16.10 6.07
N PRO A 113 3.21 16.25 4.78
CA PRO A 113 4.04 16.95 3.80
C PRO A 113 4.39 18.38 4.24
N GLY A 114 5.68 18.74 4.13
CA GLY A 114 6.24 20.00 4.62
C GLY A 114 6.40 20.08 6.14
N GLY A 115 6.04 19.03 6.87
CA GLY A 115 6.20 18.92 8.32
C GLY A 115 7.56 18.36 8.74
N PRO A 116 7.77 18.19 10.07
CA PRO A 116 9.06 17.79 10.62
C PRO A 116 9.56 16.40 10.23
N LEU A 117 8.68 15.50 9.77
CA LEU A 117 9.03 14.15 9.31
C LEU A 117 9.30 14.10 7.79
N ASP A 118 9.04 15.17 7.06
CA ASP A 118 9.22 15.24 5.61
C ASP A 118 10.68 15.65 5.27
N VAL A 119 11.64 14.81 5.66
CA VAL A 119 13.09 15.11 5.56
C VAL A 119 13.83 14.16 4.62
N PHE A 120 13.16 13.19 4.01
CA PHE A 120 13.79 12.13 3.22
C PHE A 120 13.86 12.44 1.72
N ASP A 121 13.36 13.59 1.30
CA ASP A 121 13.38 13.97 -0.12
C ASP A 121 14.81 14.18 -0.61
N GLY A 122 15.19 13.47 -1.67
CA GLY A 122 16.54 13.53 -2.24
C GLY A 122 17.62 12.73 -1.49
N VAL A 123 17.31 12.13 -0.35
CA VAL A 123 18.24 11.26 0.39
C VAL A 123 18.45 9.96 -0.39
N LYS A 124 19.69 9.72 -0.82
CA LYS A 124 20.06 8.55 -1.63
C LYS A 124 20.97 7.58 -0.88
N ASP A 125 21.70 8.06 0.11
CA ASP A 125 22.57 7.23 0.95
C ASP A 125 21.73 6.46 1.98
N PRO A 126 21.74 5.12 1.97
CA PRO A 126 20.99 4.32 2.94
C PRO A 126 21.41 4.56 4.39
N ALA A 127 22.69 4.85 4.65
CA ALA A 127 23.18 5.13 5.99
C ALA A 127 22.64 6.48 6.50
N GLU A 128 22.62 7.51 5.66
CA GLU A 128 21.99 8.80 5.96
C GLU A 128 20.51 8.62 6.23
N HIS A 129 19.80 7.84 5.39
CA HIS A 129 18.38 7.56 5.56
C HIS A 129 18.08 6.88 6.91
N LEU A 130 18.86 5.87 7.30
CA LEU A 130 18.72 5.24 8.62
C LEU A 130 19.03 6.20 9.75
N SER A 131 20.07 7.02 9.62
CA SER A 131 20.43 8.04 10.62
C SER A 131 19.30 9.04 10.86
N LEU A 132 18.67 9.53 9.79
CA LEU A 132 17.48 10.39 9.88
C LEU A 132 16.32 9.67 10.55
N THR A 133 16.06 8.41 10.16
CA THR A 133 15.00 7.58 10.76
C THR A 133 15.19 7.47 12.27
N LEU A 134 16.40 7.16 12.74
CA LEU A 134 16.71 7.03 14.17
C LEU A 134 16.65 8.36 14.89
N GLY A 135 17.13 9.46 14.29
CA GLY A 135 17.05 10.81 14.86
C GLY A 135 15.58 11.27 15.05
N LEU A 136 14.71 10.94 14.12
CA LEU A 136 13.26 11.18 14.28
C LEU A 136 12.66 10.29 15.39
N MET A 137 13.08 9.03 15.48
CA MET A 137 12.62 8.14 16.57
C MET A 137 13.05 8.68 17.95
N GLU A 138 14.29 9.11 18.10
CA GLU A 138 14.80 9.70 19.35
C GLU A 138 13.96 10.92 19.77
N ARG A 139 13.61 11.76 18.82
CA ARG A 139 12.88 13.00 19.08
C ARG A 139 11.41 12.81 19.36
N TYR A 140 10.72 11.94 18.62
CA TYR A 140 9.26 11.86 18.62
C TYR A 140 8.68 10.62 19.29
N VAL A 141 9.44 9.52 19.31
CA VAL A 141 9.00 8.21 19.87
C VAL A 141 10.16 7.54 20.63
N PRO A 142 10.69 8.19 21.69
CA PRO A 142 11.90 7.74 22.40
C PRO A 142 11.78 6.33 22.98
N TRP A 143 10.58 5.83 23.25
CA TRP A 143 10.34 4.45 23.67
C TRP A 143 10.64 3.43 22.57
N GLU A 144 10.41 3.78 21.29
CA GLU A 144 10.82 2.96 20.15
C GLU A 144 12.33 3.09 19.89
N TYR A 145 12.88 4.30 20.03
CA TYR A 145 14.31 4.54 19.88
C TYR A 145 15.14 3.74 20.89
N ALA A 146 14.70 3.64 22.14
CA ALA A 146 15.39 2.90 23.19
C ALA A 146 15.66 1.44 22.82
N ARG A 147 14.80 0.81 22.01
CA ARG A 147 14.99 -0.56 21.54
C ARG A 147 15.64 -0.67 20.15
N ALA A 148 15.90 0.47 19.51
CA ALA A 148 16.52 0.55 18.18
C ALA A 148 18.01 0.85 18.19
N THR A 149 18.67 0.86 19.35
CA THR A 149 20.07 1.26 19.51
C THR A 149 21.11 0.33 18.84
N LYS A 150 20.68 -0.85 18.39
CA LYS A 150 21.54 -1.86 17.73
C LYS A 150 21.07 -2.20 16.33
N VAL A 151 20.17 -1.38 15.75
CA VAL A 151 19.66 -1.67 14.42
C VAL A 151 20.69 -1.37 13.34
N GLU A 152 20.67 -2.21 12.33
CA GLU A 152 21.41 -2.06 11.07
C GLU A 152 20.48 -2.34 9.90
N LEU A 153 20.75 -1.77 8.73
CA LEU A 153 19.97 -2.07 7.53
C LEU A 153 20.13 -3.54 7.12
N THR A 154 19.07 -4.13 6.60
CA THR A 154 19.10 -5.50 6.06
C THR A 154 20.06 -5.64 4.88
N ASP A 155 20.16 -4.61 4.06
CA ASP A 155 21.05 -4.51 2.90
C ASP A 155 21.07 -3.05 2.38
N ALA A 156 21.89 -2.79 1.34
CA ALA A 156 21.99 -1.47 0.72
C ALA A 156 20.71 -0.99 0.02
N GLY A 157 19.78 -1.88 -0.30
CA GLY A 157 18.46 -1.57 -0.84
C GLY A 157 17.36 -1.49 0.22
N GLY A 158 17.70 -1.62 1.51
CA GLY A 158 16.77 -1.66 2.64
C GLY A 158 16.10 -0.32 2.98
N THR A 159 16.17 0.69 2.10
CA THR A 159 15.53 1.99 2.31
C THR A 159 14.70 2.40 1.10
N LEU A 160 13.58 3.06 1.36
CA LEU A 160 12.72 3.62 0.32
C LEU A 160 12.04 4.88 0.85
N SER A 161 11.96 5.91 0.03
CA SER A 161 11.15 7.09 0.29
C SER A 161 10.31 7.48 -0.91
N GLY A 162 9.22 8.20 -0.68
CA GLY A 162 8.35 8.65 -1.74
C GLY A 162 7.05 9.26 -1.22
N ARG A 163 6.21 9.63 -2.15
CA ARG A 163 4.87 10.17 -1.86
C ARG A 163 3.96 9.98 -3.06
N TYR A 164 2.67 9.78 -2.83
CA TYR A 164 1.65 9.76 -3.89
C TYR A 164 0.31 10.21 -3.33
N ALA A 165 -0.56 10.68 -4.21
CA ALA A 165 -1.93 11.02 -3.84
C ALA A 165 -2.81 9.76 -3.91
N PRO A 166 -3.59 9.44 -2.86
CA PRO A 166 -4.58 8.37 -2.93
C PRO A 166 -5.51 8.56 -4.12
N THR A 167 -5.68 7.54 -4.95
CA THR A 167 -6.36 7.71 -6.23
C THR A 167 -7.20 6.49 -6.59
N VAL A 168 -8.46 6.74 -6.94
CA VAL A 168 -9.32 5.79 -7.66
C VAL A 168 -9.33 6.18 -9.13
N ARG A 169 -9.26 5.18 -10.02
CA ARG A 169 -9.22 5.40 -11.47
C ARG A 169 -10.34 4.66 -12.17
N ASN A 170 -10.66 5.12 -13.39
CA ASN A 170 -11.48 4.34 -14.31
C ASN A 170 -10.81 2.99 -14.53
N PRO A 171 -11.53 1.87 -14.42
CA PRO A 171 -10.94 0.54 -14.53
C PRO A 171 -10.43 0.19 -15.93
N ILE A 172 -10.80 0.93 -16.95
CA ILE A 172 -10.51 0.61 -18.35
C ILE A 172 -9.45 1.56 -18.91
N GLY A 173 -8.33 0.99 -19.33
CA GLY A 173 -7.31 1.66 -20.13
C GLY A 173 -7.61 1.47 -21.63
N ARG A 174 -7.52 2.56 -22.40
CA ARG A 174 -7.70 2.55 -23.84
C ARG A 174 -6.35 2.64 -24.54
N LEU A 175 -6.11 1.70 -25.43
CA LEU A 175 -4.86 1.59 -26.17
C LEU A 175 -4.93 2.37 -27.50
N PRO A 176 -3.78 2.83 -28.03
CA PRO A 176 -3.75 3.57 -29.31
C PRO A 176 -4.36 2.79 -30.49
N GLY A 177 -4.24 1.47 -30.50
CA GLY A 177 -4.85 0.59 -31.50
C GLY A 177 -6.32 0.30 -31.33
N GLY A 178 -6.99 0.92 -30.34
CA GLY A 178 -8.39 0.75 -30.05
C GLY A 178 -8.72 -0.42 -29.10
N GLY A 179 -7.70 -1.20 -28.69
CA GLY A 179 -7.88 -2.28 -27.70
C GLY A 179 -8.17 -1.74 -26.31
N LEU A 180 -8.77 -2.60 -25.47
CA LEU A 180 -9.08 -2.30 -24.07
C LEU A 180 -8.26 -3.17 -23.14
N VAL A 181 -7.89 -2.61 -21.99
CA VAL A 181 -7.23 -3.33 -20.89
C VAL A 181 -7.94 -3.03 -19.58
N LEU A 182 -8.02 -4.01 -18.69
CA LEU A 182 -8.66 -3.87 -17.38
C LEU A 182 -7.61 -3.69 -16.29
N GLY A 183 -7.70 -2.60 -15.54
CA GLY A 183 -6.83 -2.31 -14.41
C GLY A 183 -7.16 -3.17 -13.19
N VAL A 184 -6.12 -3.57 -12.44
CA VAL A 184 -6.24 -4.42 -11.26
C VAL A 184 -5.49 -3.80 -10.08
N ALA A 185 -5.99 -3.96 -8.87
CA ALA A 185 -5.35 -3.55 -7.61
C ALA A 185 -5.04 -2.03 -7.59
N ASP A 186 -3.80 -1.63 -7.33
CA ASP A 186 -3.38 -0.23 -7.21
C ASP A 186 -3.54 0.58 -8.50
N VAL A 187 -3.66 -0.07 -9.65
CA VAL A 187 -4.00 0.62 -10.90
C VAL A 187 -5.35 1.31 -10.78
N VAL A 188 -6.34 0.65 -10.19
CA VAL A 188 -7.70 1.16 -10.06
C VAL A 188 -8.00 1.79 -8.71
N VAL A 189 -7.44 1.26 -7.61
CA VAL A 189 -7.65 1.78 -6.26
C VAL A 189 -6.32 1.79 -5.50
N ALA A 190 -5.60 2.91 -5.55
CA ALA A 190 -4.39 3.15 -4.79
C ALA A 190 -4.74 3.93 -3.52
N ASN A 191 -4.78 3.25 -2.38
CA ASN A 191 -4.97 3.88 -1.07
C ASN A 191 -3.65 4.33 -0.47
N ASP A 192 -3.69 5.33 0.42
CA ASP A 192 -2.57 5.66 1.28
C ASP A 192 -2.24 4.46 2.20
N PRO A 193 -0.96 4.19 2.50
CA PRO A 193 -0.57 3.04 3.33
C PRO A 193 -0.95 3.15 4.81
N ILE A 194 -1.41 4.29 5.30
CA ILE A 194 -1.72 4.56 6.72
C ILE A 194 -2.60 3.50 7.39
N THR A 195 -3.43 2.79 6.65
CA THR A 195 -4.27 1.71 7.17
C THR A 195 -3.75 0.30 6.85
N GLY A 196 -2.63 0.17 6.14
CA GLY A 196 -2.03 -1.12 5.79
C GLY A 196 -2.89 -2.01 4.88
N GLN A 197 -3.85 -1.44 4.13
CA GLN A 197 -4.85 -2.23 3.38
C GLN A 197 -4.46 -2.54 1.92
N GLY A 198 -3.30 -2.11 1.45
CA GLY A 198 -2.90 -2.27 0.04
C GLY A 198 -2.95 -3.71 -0.45
N SER A 199 -2.22 -4.63 0.20
CA SER A 199 -2.18 -6.05 -0.18
C SER A 199 -3.51 -6.77 0.04
N ASN A 200 -4.26 -6.43 1.09
CA ASN A 200 -5.60 -6.96 1.33
C ASN A 200 -6.57 -6.55 0.21
N SER A 201 -6.53 -5.28 -0.19
CA SER A 201 -7.36 -4.74 -1.28
C SER A 201 -6.98 -5.38 -2.62
N ALA A 202 -5.70 -5.57 -2.90
CA ALA A 202 -5.22 -6.24 -4.10
C ALA A 202 -5.71 -7.69 -4.18
N SER A 203 -5.64 -8.43 -3.07
CA SER A 203 -6.12 -9.82 -2.98
C SER A 203 -7.63 -9.91 -3.18
N LYS A 204 -8.41 -8.99 -2.60
CA LYS A 204 -9.86 -8.93 -2.77
C LYS A 204 -10.24 -8.54 -4.21
N CYS A 205 -9.49 -7.63 -4.83
CA CYS A 205 -9.65 -7.28 -6.25
C CYS A 205 -9.45 -8.50 -7.13
N ALA A 206 -8.33 -9.20 -6.95
CA ALA A 206 -8.01 -10.41 -7.71
C ALA A 206 -9.09 -11.49 -7.54
N ALA A 207 -9.60 -11.70 -6.32
CA ALA A 207 -10.67 -12.68 -6.06
C ALA A 207 -11.99 -12.28 -6.73
N ALA A 208 -12.39 -11.01 -6.66
CA ALA A 208 -13.62 -10.52 -7.32
C ALA A 208 -13.54 -10.64 -8.84
N TYR A 209 -12.38 -10.29 -9.42
CA TYR A 209 -12.14 -10.38 -10.86
C TYR A 209 -12.12 -11.84 -11.34
N LEU A 210 -11.44 -12.71 -10.60
CA LEU A 210 -11.44 -14.16 -10.91
C LEU A 210 -12.86 -14.73 -10.90
N ALA A 211 -13.67 -14.40 -9.89
CA ALA A 211 -15.05 -14.84 -9.83
C ALA A 211 -15.85 -14.34 -11.04
N SER A 212 -15.69 -13.06 -11.41
CA SER A 212 -16.37 -12.48 -12.59
C SER A 212 -15.93 -13.15 -13.90
N ILE A 213 -14.63 -13.46 -14.05
CA ILE A 213 -14.11 -14.18 -15.23
C ILE A 213 -14.74 -15.59 -15.35
N LEU A 214 -14.73 -16.34 -14.24
CA LEU A 214 -15.27 -17.70 -14.22
C LEU A 214 -16.79 -17.73 -14.47
N GLU A 215 -17.54 -16.78 -13.94
CA GLU A 215 -18.98 -16.63 -14.16
C GLU A 215 -19.32 -16.20 -15.59
N HIS A 216 -18.41 -15.45 -16.25
CA HIS A 216 -18.64 -14.95 -17.61
C HIS A 216 -18.50 -16.06 -18.68
N GLY A 217 -17.60 -17.03 -18.44
CA GLY A 217 -17.33 -18.14 -19.35
C GLY A 217 -16.71 -17.66 -20.66
N ASP A 218 -17.16 -18.25 -21.78
CA ASP A 218 -16.58 -18.03 -23.12
C ASP A 218 -17.14 -16.79 -23.85
N LYS A 219 -17.82 -15.89 -23.14
CA LYS A 219 -18.35 -14.66 -23.74
C LYS A 219 -17.24 -13.63 -23.92
N GLU A 220 -17.45 -12.68 -24.83
CA GLU A 220 -16.55 -11.56 -25.06
C GLU A 220 -16.41 -10.67 -23.80
N PHE A 221 -15.18 -10.35 -23.40
CA PHE A 221 -14.87 -9.45 -22.27
C PHE A 221 -14.97 -7.99 -22.73
N ASP A 222 -16.19 -7.53 -22.97
CA ASP A 222 -16.47 -6.18 -23.44
C ASP A 222 -16.36 -5.10 -22.35
N GLU A 223 -16.47 -3.84 -22.75
CA GLU A 223 -16.39 -2.68 -21.86
C GLU A 223 -17.45 -2.74 -20.74
N THR A 224 -18.65 -3.22 -21.05
CA THR A 224 -19.77 -3.34 -20.08
C THR A 224 -19.41 -4.33 -18.99
N TRP A 225 -18.87 -5.48 -19.39
CA TRP A 225 -18.40 -6.49 -18.44
C TRP A 225 -17.24 -5.99 -17.57
N MET A 226 -16.28 -5.26 -18.17
CA MET A 226 -15.14 -4.70 -17.43
C MET A 226 -15.61 -3.72 -16.35
N HIS A 227 -16.56 -2.84 -16.66
CA HIS A 227 -17.16 -1.95 -15.66
C HIS A 227 -17.88 -2.72 -14.56
N ALA A 228 -18.75 -3.68 -14.91
CA ALA A 228 -19.47 -4.49 -13.92
C ALA A 228 -18.52 -5.29 -13.00
N THR A 229 -17.42 -5.79 -13.55
CA THR A 229 -16.37 -6.48 -12.78
C THR A 229 -15.69 -5.56 -11.77
N PHE A 230 -15.35 -4.34 -12.17
CA PHE A 230 -14.81 -3.34 -11.27
C PHE A 230 -15.83 -2.92 -10.21
N ASP A 231 -17.08 -2.68 -10.58
CA ASP A 231 -18.12 -2.24 -9.64
C ASP A 231 -18.36 -3.29 -8.55
N ARG A 232 -18.32 -4.58 -8.89
CA ARG A 232 -18.38 -5.69 -7.91
C ARG A 232 -17.22 -5.61 -6.88
N TYR A 233 -16.02 -5.27 -7.29
CA TYR A 233 -14.89 -5.02 -6.38
C TYR A 233 -15.11 -3.72 -5.60
N TRP A 234 -15.56 -2.66 -6.26
CA TRP A 234 -15.76 -1.34 -5.66
C TRP A 234 -16.77 -1.36 -4.53
N ASP A 235 -17.78 -2.21 -4.59
CA ASP A 235 -18.77 -2.38 -3.50
C ASP A 235 -18.10 -2.62 -2.14
N THR A 236 -16.97 -3.32 -2.12
CA THR A 236 -16.17 -3.53 -0.91
C THR A 236 -15.07 -2.47 -0.75
N ALA A 237 -14.33 -2.18 -1.82
CA ALA A 237 -13.18 -1.31 -1.78
C ALA A 237 -13.51 0.13 -1.35
N GLN A 238 -14.70 0.64 -1.66
CA GLN A 238 -15.12 1.98 -1.26
C GLN A 238 -15.10 2.21 0.26
N HIS A 239 -15.37 1.19 1.06
CA HIS A 239 -15.35 1.28 2.52
C HIS A 239 -13.91 1.42 3.03
N VAL A 240 -12.98 0.66 2.47
CA VAL A 240 -11.55 0.76 2.76
C VAL A 240 -11.03 2.13 2.36
N THR A 241 -11.36 2.59 1.14
CA THR A 241 -10.94 3.91 0.64
C THR A 241 -11.47 5.05 1.52
N LYS A 242 -12.75 5.00 1.91
CA LYS A 242 -13.34 6.00 2.82
C LYS A 242 -12.66 6.01 4.19
N TRP A 243 -12.43 4.84 4.76
CA TRP A 243 -11.74 4.70 6.04
C TRP A 243 -10.31 5.22 5.97
N THR A 244 -9.54 4.79 4.98
CA THR A 244 -8.16 5.25 4.77
C THR A 244 -8.10 6.77 4.61
N ASN A 245 -8.96 7.34 3.76
CA ASN A 245 -9.01 8.79 3.56
C ASN A 245 -9.42 9.56 4.84
N ALA A 246 -10.27 8.99 5.68
CA ALA A 246 -10.64 9.59 6.96
C ALA A 246 -9.47 9.60 7.96
N MET A 247 -8.61 8.56 7.93
CA MET A 247 -7.42 8.48 8.79
C MET A 247 -6.32 9.50 8.41
N LEU A 248 -6.36 10.04 7.19
CA LEU A 248 -5.42 11.09 6.75
C LEU A 248 -5.75 12.48 7.31
N ALA A 249 -6.97 12.67 7.80
CA ALA A 249 -7.40 13.88 8.49
C ALA A 249 -7.22 13.75 10.01
N PRO A 250 -7.14 14.87 10.76
CA PRO A 250 -7.13 14.81 12.22
C PRO A 250 -8.34 14.04 12.73
N PRO A 251 -8.16 13.04 13.62
CA PRO A 251 -9.27 12.25 14.12
C PRO A 251 -10.27 13.14 14.88
N PRO A 252 -11.58 12.99 14.66
CA PRO A 252 -12.58 13.71 15.45
C PRO A 252 -12.55 13.29 16.92
N GLU A 253 -12.98 14.20 17.81
CA GLU A 253 -12.87 14.02 19.26
C GLU A 253 -13.46 12.69 19.76
N HIS A 254 -14.61 12.27 19.23
CA HIS A 254 -15.23 10.99 19.62
C HIS A 254 -14.36 9.75 19.27
N ILE A 255 -13.56 9.82 18.21
CA ILE A 255 -12.62 8.76 17.85
C ILE A 255 -11.42 8.76 18.81
N LEU A 256 -10.90 9.95 19.16
CA LEU A 256 -9.83 10.07 20.17
C LEU A 256 -10.29 9.53 21.53
N ASN A 257 -11.51 9.83 21.95
CA ASN A 257 -12.11 9.31 23.17
C ASN A 257 -12.27 7.78 23.14
N LEU A 258 -12.66 7.22 21.99
CA LEU A 258 -12.78 5.77 21.81
C LEU A 258 -11.41 5.08 21.86
N ILE A 259 -10.38 5.63 21.22
CA ILE A 259 -9.00 5.12 21.29
C ILE A 259 -8.48 5.20 22.73
N GLY A 260 -8.73 6.32 23.43
CA GLY A 260 -8.38 6.48 24.84
C GLY A 260 -9.07 5.45 25.74
N ALA A 261 -10.32 5.14 25.49
CA ALA A 261 -11.06 4.10 26.19
C ALA A 261 -10.49 2.69 25.90
N ALA A 262 -10.08 2.42 24.67
CA ALA A 262 -9.44 1.14 24.31
C ALA A 262 -8.12 0.91 25.05
N GLY A 263 -7.37 1.99 25.37
CA GLY A 263 -6.16 1.90 26.19
C GLY A 263 -6.41 1.53 27.66
N GLN A 264 -7.65 1.60 28.14
CA GLN A 264 -8.03 1.36 29.53
C GLN A 264 -8.98 0.17 29.70
N LEU A 265 -9.74 -0.17 28.68
CA LEU A 265 -10.81 -1.16 28.70
C LEU A 265 -10.58 -2.24 27.64
N GLN A 266 -10.14 -3.43 28.08
CA GLN A 266 -9.88 -4.57 27.19
C GLN A 266 -11.05 -4.87 26.23
N PRO A 267 -12.33 -4.91 26.65
CA PRO A 267 -13.43 -5.18 25.72
C PRO A 267 -13.59 -4.13 24.60
N VAL A 268 -13.12 -2.89 24.82
CA VAL A 268 -13.10 -1.86 23.78
C VAL A 268 -11.94 -2.10 22.84
N ALA A 269 -10.74 -2.43 23.36
CA ALA A 269 -9.58 -2.79 22.56
C ALA A 269 -9.86 -4.00 21.65
N ASP A 270 -10.49 -5.04 22.17
CA ASP A 270 -10.83 -6.25 21.42
C ASP A 270 -11.74 -5.97 20.21
N ARG A 271 -12.60 -4.96 20.30
CA ARG A 271 -13.46 -4.53 19.18
C ARG A 271 -12.72 -3.85 18.05
N PHE A 272 -11.52 -3.33 18.28
CA PHE A 272 -10.68 -2.83 17.21
C PHE A 272 -9.91 -3.94 16.47
N ALA A 273 -9.69 -5.07 17.15
CA ALA A 273 -8.94 -6.19 16.60
C ALA A 273 -9.82 -7.21 15.86
N ASN A 274 -11.13 -7.20 16.08
CA ASN A 274 -12.15 -8.09 15.51
C ASN A 274 -13.08 -7.33 14.55
#